data_517d3022355a149b26f059d690883b47
#
_entry.id   517d3022355a149b26f059d690883b47
#
_cell.length_a   1.000
_cell.length_b   1.000
_cell.length_c   1.000
_cell.angle_alpha   90.00
_cell.angle_beta   90.00
_cell.angle_gamma   90.00
#
_symmetry.space_group_name_H-M   'P 1'
#
loop_
_entity.id
_entity.type
_entity.pdbx_description
1 polymer ?
#
loop_
_entity_poly.entity_id
_entity_poly.type
_entity_poly.pdbx_seq_one_letter_code
_entity_poly.pdbx_strand_id
1 'polypeptide(L)'
;LIWGSSPKTFSSIVGNWSIQLFDGRLIISGVTIVTVAACILIMVVLTLFTTKTRMGTAMRAVSEDKGAAGLMGINVNTTISVTFAIGSGLAAIAGVLLCSAYPTLMPTTGSMPGIKAFTAAVFGGIGSIPGAMIGGILLGVIEIFSKAYISTQLSDAIVFAVLIIVLLVKPDGLLGKHVSEKV
;
A
#
# COMPACT_ATOMS: atom_id res chain seq x y z
N LEU A 1 9.08 -21.19 -15.21
CA LEU A 1 10.05 -22.23 -15.63
C LEU A 1 11.35 -21.65 -16.18
N ILE A 2 11.34 -20.47 -16.85
CA ILE A 2 12.55 -19.85 -17.45
C ILE A 2 13.53 -19.39 -16.39
N TRP A 3 13.07 -18.93 -15.23
CA TRP A 3 13.91 -18.36 -14.17
C TRP A 3 14.25 -19.35 -13.04
N GLY A 4 13.66 -20.53 -13.01
CA GLY A 4 13.81 -21.52 -11.94
C GLY A 4 13.14 -21.09 -10.62
N SER A 5 13.18 -21.97 -9.61
CA SER A 5 12.62 -21.73 -8.27
C SER A 5 13.66 -21.25 -7.25
N SER A 6 14.94 -21.18 -7.63
CA SER A 6 16.01 -20.77 -6.71
C SER A 6 15.94 -19.28 -6.38
N PRO A 7 16.18 -18.89 -5.12
CA PRO A 7 16.23 -17.50 -4.71
C PRO A 7 17.30 -16.73 -5.51
N LYS A 8 16.96 -15.53 -5.96
CA LYS A 8 17.90 -14.63 -6.62
C LYS A 8 18.22 -13.46 -5.72
N THR A 9 19.47 -13.06 -5.68
CA THR A 9 19.89 -11.87 -4.93
C THR A 9 19.73 -10.63 -5.78
N PHE A 10 19.16 -9.59 -5.17
CA PHE A 10 18.99 -8.28 -5.76
C PHE A 10 19.92 -7.29 -5.04
N SER A 11 20.81 -6.62 -5.77
CA SER A 11 21.65 -5.57 -5.17
C SER A 11 20.80 -4.34 -4.88
N SER A 12 20.92 -3.79 -3.67
CA SER A 12 20.21 -2.57 -3.28
C SER A 12 20.57 -1.40 -4.20
N ILE A 13 19.55 -0.76 -4.80
CA ILE A 13 19.73 0.42 -5.66
C ILE A 13 20.14 1.64 -4.84
N VAL A 14 19.75 1.69 -3.56
CA VAL A 14 19.95 2.85 -2.68
C VAL A 14 21.36 2.91 -2.09
N GLY A 15 22.19 1.87 -2.26
CA GLY A 15 23.50 1.77 -1.61
C GLY A 15 23.42 1.50 -0.11
N ASN A 16 24.53 1.12 0.52
CA ASN A 16 24.60 0.75 1.92
C ASN A 16 25.03 1.93 2.82
N TRP A 17 24.38 3.09 2.68
CA TRP A 17 24.61 4.19 3.61
C TRP A 17 23.60 4.12 4.78
N SER A 18 24.08 4.47 5.97
CA SER A 18 23.26 4.50 7.17
C SER A 18 23.54 5.77 7.96
N ILE A 19 22.51 6.38 8.51
CA ILE A 19 22.63 7.51 9.41
C ILE A 19 22.64 6.98 10.83
N GLN A 20 23.70 7.27 11.58
CA GLN A 20 23.82 6.95 12.99
C GLN A 20 23.38 8.18 13.81
N LEU A 21 22.31 8.04 14.58
CA LEU A 21 21.85 9.04 15.53
C LEU A 21 22.14 8.57 16.97
N PHE A 22 22.33 9.53 17.90
CA PHE A 22 22.55 9.28 19.32
C PHE A 22 23.75 8.36 19.61
N ASP A 23 24.95 8.72 19.13
CA ASP A 23 26.19 7.95 19.35
C ASP A 23 26.08 6.45 18.99
N GLY A 24 25.44 6.14 17.87
CA GLY A 24 25.35 4.77 17.35
C GLY A 24 24.24 3.91 17.97
N ARG A 25 23.40 4.44 18.87
CA ARG A 25 22.28 3.71 19.47
C ARG A 25 21.11 3.52 18.49
N LEU A 26 21.01 4.35 17.45
CA LEU A 26 19.94 4.31 16.47
C LEU A 26 20.56 4.36 15.07
N ILE A 27 20.52 3.22 14.37
CA ILE A 27 21.03 3.10 13.01
C ILE A 27 19.83 3.07 12.05
N ILE A 28 19.66 4.12 11.24
CA ILE A 28 18.61 4.18 10.23
C ILE A 28 19.23 3.87 8.88
N SER A 29 18.78 2.80 8.24
CA SER A 29 19.22 2.44 6.89
C SER A 29 18.75 3.48 5.87
N GLY A 30 19.62 3.82 4.91
CA GLY A 30 19.26 4.70 3.79
C GLY A 30 18.03 4.20 3.01
N VAL A 31 17.86 2.90 2.88
CA VAL A 31 16.68 2.28 2.26
C VAL A 31 15.40 2.68 2.99
N THR A 32 15.40 2.69 4.32
CA THR A 32 14.22 3.09 5.13
C THR A 32 13.84 4.54 4.88
N ILE A 33 14.82 5.44 4.84
CA ILE A 33 14.58 6.87 4.59
C ILE A 33 14.01 7.09 3.20
N VAL A 34 14.60 6.46 2.18
CA VAL A 34 14.13 6.55 0.80
C VAL A 34 12.72 5.96 0.65
N THR A 35 12.43 4.84 1.31
CA THR A 35 11.10 4.22 1.29
C THR A 35 10.05 5.14 1.90
N VAL A 36 10.30 5.71 3.08
CA VAL A 36 9.37 6.64 3.74
C VAL A 36 9.15 7.89 2.89
N ALA A 37 10.23 8.48 2.36
CA ALA A 37 10.14 9.65 1.49
C ALA A 37 9.35 9.34 0.20
N ALA A 38 9.60 8.20 -0.43
CA ALA A 38 8.86 7.75 -1.61
C ALA A 38 7.37 7.53 -1.30
N CYS A 39 7.04 6.90 -0.18
CA CYS A 39 5.64 6.70 0.25
C CYS A 39 4.90 8.01 0.45
N ILE A 40 5.52 9.00 1.12
CA ILE A 40 4.92 10.32 1.33
C ILE A 40 4.73 11.04 0.00
N LEU A 41 5.74 11.03 -0.86
CA LEU A 41 5.68 11.66 -2.19
C LEU A 41 4.57 11.04 -3.04
N ILE A 42 4.50 9.71 -3.11
CA ILE A 42 3.47 8.99 -3.86
C ILE A 42 2.08 9.32 -3.30
N MET A 43 1.91 9.32 -1.97
CA MET A 43 0.64 9.68 -1.34
C MET A 43 0.18 11.09 -1.75
N VAL A 44 1.08 12.08 -1.69
CA VAL A 44 0.76 13.46 -2.05
C VAL A 44 0.41 13.55 -3.54
N VAL A 45 1.25 12.99 -4.41
CA VAL A 45 1.02 13.01 -5.87
C VAL A 45 -0.30 12.34 -6.24
N LEU A 46 -0.58 11.15 -5.70
CA LEU A 46 -1.83 10.44 -5.98
C LEU A 46 -3.05 11.19 -5.45
N THR A 47 -2.96 11.73 -4.24
CA THR A 47 -4.06 12.51 -3.66
C THR A 47 -4.34 13.75 -4.51
N LEU A 48 -3.32 14.49 -4.92
CA LEU A 48 -3.47 15.62 -5.82
C LEU A 48 -4.01 15.20 -7.18
N PHE A 49 -3.50 14.11 -7.75
CA PHE A 49 -3.95 13.58 -9.03
C PHE A 49 -5.45 13.23 -8.98
N THR A 50 -5.87 12.44 -7.99
CA THR A 50 -7.27 11.99 -7.88
C THR A 50 -8.24 13.10 -7.51
N THR A 51 -7.79 14.15 -6.80
CA THR A 51 -8.68 15.25 -6.36
C THR A 51 -8.70 16.43 -7.32
N LYS A 52 -7.59 16.72 -8.00
CA LYS A 52 -7.42 17.96 -8.78
C LYS A 52 -7.46 17.74 -10.30
N THR A 53 -7.29 16.50 -10.80
CA THR A 53 -7.28 16.26 -12.26
C THR A 53 -8.64 15.80 -12.77
N ARG A 54 -8.91 16.09 -14.07
CA ARG A 54 -10.11 15.60 -14.76
C ARG A 54 -10.17 14.07 -14.78
N MET A 55 -9.02 13.41 -14.95
CA MET A 55 -8.95 11.95 -14.93
C MET A 55 -9.27 11.40 -13.53
N GLY A 56 -8.76 12.00 -12.47
CA GLY A 56 -9.09 11.60 -11.10
C GLY A 56 -10.58 11.78 -10.78
N THR A 57 -11.22 12.85 -11.30
CA THR A 57 -12.67 13.02 -11.17
C THR A 57 -13.43 11.94 -11.95
N ALA A 58 -12.99 11.62 -13.17
CA ALA A 58 -13.56 10.53 -13.97
C ALA A 58 -13.41 9.16 -13.26
N MET A 59 -12.25 8.89 -12.65
CA MET A 59 -12.03 7.65 -11.87
C MET A 59 -13.03 7.53 -10.73
N ARG A 60 -13.29 8.59 -9.98
CA ARG A 60 -14.28 8.59 -8.90
C ARG A 60 -15.71 8.41 -9.42
N ALA A 61 -16.09 9.11 -10.48
CA ALA A 61 -17.41 8.95 -11.08
C ALA A 61 -17.65 7.53 -11.58
N VAL A 62 -16.66 6.91 -12.26
CA VAL A 62 -16.73 5.52 -12.74
C VAL A 62 -16.75 4.51 -11.59
N SER A 63 -16.14 4.82 -10.44
CA SER A 63 -16.17 3.94 -9.27
C SER A 63 -17.53 3.95 -8.55
N GLU A 64 -18.29 5.04 -8.65
CA GLU A 64 -19.64 5.14 -8.08
C GLU A 64 -20.69 4.52 -9.01
N ASP A 65 -20.73 4.93 -10.27
CA ASP A 65 -21.66 4.38 -11.25
C ASP A 65 -21.06 4.46 -12.67
N LYS A 66 -20.78 3.30 -13.26
CA LYS A 66 -20.23 3.18 -14.62
C LYS A 66 -21.22 3.61 -15.69
N GLY A 67 -22.53 3.34 -15.48
CA GLY A 67 -23.58 3.67 -16.42
C GLY A 67 -23.82 5.18 -16.48
N ALA A 68 -24.00 5.80 -15.31
CA ALA A 68 -24.17 7.24 -15.22
C ALA A 68 -22.94 8.00 -15.73
N ALA A 69 -21.72 7.56 -15.41
CA ALA A 69 -20.48 8.14 -15.92
C ALA A 69 -20.41 8.07 -17.46
N GLY A 70 -20.82 6.95 -18.06
CA GLY A 70 -20.89 6.80 -19.51
C GLY A 70 -21.89 7.78 -20.16
N LEU A 71 -23.06 7.96 -19.56
CA LEU A 71 -24.07 8.92 -20.05
C LEU A 71 -23.57 10.38 -19.96
N MET A 72 -22.71 10.69 -19.01
CA MET A 72 -22.06 11.99 -18.88
C MET A 72 -20.89 12.20 -19.83
N GLY A 73 -20.65 11.27 -20.76
CA GLY A 73 -19.58 11.34 -21.77
C GLY A 73 -18.20 10.90 -21.30
N ILE A 74 -18.09 10.26 -20.14
CA ILE A 74 -16.82 9.71 -19.64
C ILE A 74 -16.53 8.39 -20.33
N ASN A 75 -15.37 8.26 -20.95
CA ASN A 75 -14.92 6.97 -21.51
C ASN A 75 -14.51 6.02 -20.39
N VAL A 76 -15.43 5.12 -20.00
CA VAL A 76 -15.26 4.18 -18.90
C VAL A 76 -14.05 3.27 -19.11
N ASN A 77 -13.89 2.72 -20.34
CA ASN A 77 -12.80 1.78 -20.64
C ASN A 77 -11.42 2.45 -20.51
N THR A 78 -11.28 3.66 -21.04
CA THR A 78 -10.03 4.43 -20.91
C THR A 78 -9.73 4.74 -19.44
N THR A 79 -10.74 5.14 -18.67
CA THR A 79 -10.59 5.45 -17.24
C THR A 79 -10.12 4.22 -16.46
N ILE A 80 -10.72 3.05 -16.70
CA ILE A 80 -10.32 1.79 -16.08
C ILE A 80 -8.87 1.44 -16.47
N SER A 81 -8.53 1.52 -17.77
CA SER A 81 -7.18 1.20 -18.24
C SER A 81 -6.11 2.08 -17.58
N VAL A 82 -6.36 3.38 -17.48
CA VAL A 82 -5.44 4.32 -16.82
C VAL A 82 -5.31 4.02 -15.31
N THR A 83 -6.41 3.67 -14.65
CA THR A 83 -6.39 3.30 -13.22
C THR A 83 -5.50 2.07 -12.99
N PHE A 84 -5.65 1.03 -13.81
CA PHE A 84 -4.81 -0.16 -13.74
C PHE A 84 -3.36 0.11 -14.11
N ALA A 85 -3.10 0.98 -15.09
CA ALA A 85 -1.74 1.38 -15.45
C ALA A 85 -1.02 2.11 -14.29
N ILE A 86 -1.72 3.00 -13.59
CA ILE A 86 -1.19 3.66 -12.39
C ILE A 86 -0.93 2.64 -11.28
N GLY A 87 -1.90 1.75 -11.03
CA GLY A 87 -1.77 0.71 -10.00
C GLY A 87 -0.58 -0.22 -10.25
N SER A 88 -0.40 -0.69 -11.49
CA SER A 88 0.74 -1.54 -11.84
C SER A 88 2.09 -0.80 -11.76
N GLY A 89 2.13 0.48 -12.14
CA GLY A 89 3.33 1.31 -11.96
C GLY A 89 3.72 1.46 -10.49
N LEU A 90 2.74 1.70 -9.61
CA LEU A 90 2.96 1.79 -8.17
C LEU A 90 3.40 0.45 -7.57
N ALA A 91 2.82 -0.66 -8.02
CA ALA A 91 3.24 -1.99 -7.60
C ALA A 91 4.69 -2.29 -7.99
N ALA A 92 5.13 -1.85 -9.17
CA ALA A 92 6.52 -1.98 -9.60
C ALA A 92 7.47 -1.18 -8.68
N ILE A 93 7.13 0.06 -8.35
CA ILE A 93 7.92 0.89 -7.41
C ILE A 93 7.99 0.22 -6.03
N ALA A 94 6.85 -0.25 -5.51
CA ALA A 94 6.80 -0.96 -4.23
C ALA A 94 7.65 -2.23 -4.24
N GLY A 95 7.62 -2.99 -5.34
CA GLY A 95 8.46 -4.18 -5.54
C GLY A 95 9.95 -3.87 -5.50
N VAL A 96 10.39 -2.81 -6.17
CA VAL A 96 11.79 -2.37 -6.16
C VAL A 96 12.23 -1.96 -4.75
N LEU A 97 11.41 -1.18 -4.03
CA LEU A 97 11.70 -0.78 -2.65
C LEU A 97 11.76 -1.98 -1.70
N LEU A 98 10.84 -2.94 -1.87
CA LEU A 98 10.84 -4.18 -1.10
C LEU A 98 12.10 -5.01 -1.34
N CYS A 99 12.50 -5.20 -2.61
CA CYS A 99 13.71 -5.93 -2.96
C CYS A 99 14.99 -5.21 -2.51
N SER A 100 14.96 -3.88 -2.40
CA SER A 100 16.07 -3.12 -1.83
C SER A 100 16.21 -3.31 -0.32
N ALA A 101 15.09 -3.51 0.39
CA ALA A 101 15.09 -3.80 1.82
C ALA A 101 15.38 -5.28 2.13
N TYR A 102 14.88 -6.18 1.30
CA TYR A 102 15.05 -7.64 1.42
C TYR A 102 15.68 -8.19 0.14
N PRO A 103 17.01 -8.38 0.10
CA PRO A 103 17.74 -8.68 -1.14
C PRO A 103 17.49 -10.06 -1.72
N THR A 104 16.66 -10.89 -1.11
CA THR A 104 16.29 -12.21 -1.61
C THR A 104 14.95 -12.18 -2.34
N LEU A 105 14.96 -12.45 -3.64
CA LEU A 105 13.78 -12.51 -4.49
C LEU A 105 13.41 -13.96 -4.79
N MET A 106 12.19 -14.36 -4.42
CA MET A 106 11.57 -15.63 -4.75
C MET A 106 10.30 -15.41 -5.59
N PRO A 107 9.82 -16.39 -6.35
CA PRO A 107 8.56 -16.25 -7.11
C PRO A 107 7.34 -15.90 -6.24
N THR A 108 7.37 -16.26 -4.95
CA THR A 108 6.30 -16.03 -3.97
C THR A 108 6.49 -14.77 -3.12
N THR A 109 7.59 -14.01 -3.29
CA THR A 109 7.93 -12.85 -2.45
C THR A 109 6.82 -11.79 -2.39
N GLY A 110 6.03 -11.63 -3.46
CA GLY A 110 4.95 -10.63 -3.53
C GLY A 110 3.63 -11.04 -2.87
N SER A 111 3.41 -12.32 -2.55
CA SER A 111 2.11 -12.82 -2.11
C SER A 111 1.71 -12.26 -0.74
N MET A 112 2.55 -12.40 0.28
CA MET A 112 2.27 -11.89 1.63
C MET A 112 2.21 -10.35 1.70
N PRO A 113 3.16 -9.58 1.13
CA PRO A 113 3.03 -8.14 1.04
C PRO A 113 1.77 -7.68 0.30
N GLY A 114 1.34 -8.40 -0.75
CA GLY A 114 0.11 -8.10 -1.48
C GLY A 114 -1.15 -8.22 -0.61
N ILE A 115 -1.27 -9.30 0.16
CA ILE A 115 -2.37 -9.50 1.11
C ILE A 115 -2.33 -8.41 2.20
N LYS A 116 -1.16 -8.13 2.77
CA LYS A 116 -1.00 -7.07 3.77
C LYS A 116 -1.32 -5.68 3.22
N ALA A 117 -0.97 -5.38 1.98
CA ALA A 117 -1.33 -4.12 1.34
C ALA A 117 -2.85 -3.98 1.17
N PHE A 118 -3.54 -5.06 0.78
CA PHE A 118 -4.99 -5.08 0.72
C PHE A 118 -5.61 -4.86 2.11
N THR A 119 -5.12 -5.55 3.15
CA THR A 119 -5.60 -5.37 4.52
C THR A 119 -5.35 -3.94 5.02
N ALA A 120 -4.22 -3.33 4.68
CA ALA A 120 -3.91 -1.94 5.02
C ALA A 120 -4.89 -0.95 4.35
N ALA A 121 -5.25 -1.20 3.09
CA ALA A 121 -6.22 -0.37 2.38
C ALA A 121 -7.63 -0.47 2.98
N VAL A 122 -8.06 -1.68 3.36
CA VAL A 122 -9.35 -1.92 4.02
C VAL A 122 -9.36 -1.32 5.43
N PHE A 123 -8.32 -1.56 6.21
CA PHE A 123 -8.16 -1.00 7.56
C PHE A 123 -8.14 0.53 7.56
N GLY A 124 -7.45 1.13 6.59
CA GLY A 124 -7.36 2.58 6.43
C GLY A 124 -8.66 3.23 5.96
N GLY A 125 -9.50 2.46 5.27
CA GLY A 125 -10.76 2.89 4.68
C GLY A 125 -10.70 2.93 3.16
N ILE A 126 -11.50 2.09 2.52
CA ILE A 126 -11.57 1.96 1.06
C ILE A 126 -11.91 3.32 0.43
N GLY A 127 -11.15 3.71 -0.59
CA GLY A 127 -11.33 4.99 -1.28
C GLY A 127 -10.57 6.18 -0.69
N SER A 128 -9.88 6.01 0.45
CA SER A 128 -9.04 7.04 1.06
C SER A 128 -7.55 6.71 0.91
N ILE A 129 -6.84 7.42 0.01
CA ILE A 129 -5.38 7.22 -0.19
C ILE A 129 -4.59 7.51 1.10
N PRO A 130 -4.82 8.64 1.81
CA PRO A 130 -4.17 8.88 3.10
C PRO A 130 -4.55 7.82 4.14
N GLY A 131 -5.81 7.33 4.09
CA GLY A 131 -6.28 6.26 4.97
C GLY A 131 -5.47 4.99 4.79
N ALA A 132 -5.27 4.53 3.56
CA ALA A 132 -4.47 3.34 3.26
C ALA A 132 -3.02 3.47 3.76
N MET A 133 -2.41 4.64 3.63
CA MET A 133 -1.05 4.89 4.14
C MET A 133 -1.00 4.80 5.67
N ILE A 134 -1.90 5.47 6.37
CA ILE A 134 -1.97 5.43 7.84
C ILE A 134 -2.29 4.00 8.31
N GLY A 135 -3.22 3.33 7.63
CA GLY A 135 -3.54 1.93 7.89
C GLY A 135 -2.33 1.01 7.76
N GLY A 136 -1.54 1.19 6.71
CA GLY A 136 -0.30 0.42 6.49
C GLY A 136 0.74 0.67 7.59
N ILE A 137 0.94 1.90 8.01
CA ILE A 137 1.86 2.25 9.10
C ILE A 137 1.40 1.62 10.42
N LEU A 138 0.12 1.76 10.77
CA LEU A 138 -0.43 1.20 12.00
C LEU A 138 -0.33 -0.33 12.03
N LEU A 139 -0.70 -1.01 10.94
CA LEU A 139 -0.57 -2.46 10.84
C LEU A 139 0.90 -2.90 10.90
N GLY A 140 1.82 -2.16 10.29
CA GLY A 140 3.25 -2.41 10.38
C GLY A 140 3.78 -2.29 11.81
N VAL A 141 3.34 -1.27 12.55
CA VAL A 141 3.68 -1.10 13.98
C VAL A 141 3.13 -2.27 14.80
N ILE A 142 1.87 -2.64 14.62
CA ILE A 142 1.26 -3.79 15.30
C ILE A 142 2.00 -5.08 14.98
N GLU A 143 2.40 -5.29 13.73
CA GLU A 143 3.17 -6.45 13.31
C GLU A 143 4.52 -6.53 14.02
N ILE A 144 5.26 -5.41 14.12
CA ILE A 144 6.56 -5.36 14.79
C ILE A 144 6.41 -5.65 16.28
N PHE A 145 5.42 -5.04 16.95
CA PHE A 145 5.13 -5.33 18.37
C PHE A 145 4.73 -6.79 18.59
N SER A 146 3.90 -7.35 17.71
CA SER A 146 3.50 -8.76 17.79
C SER A 146 4.69 -9.71 17.65
N LYS A 147 5.62 -9.40 16.74
CA LYS A 147 6.87 -10.18 16.60
C LYS A 147 7.79 -10.07 17.79
N ALA A 148 7.86 -8.89 18.43
CA ALA A 148 8.75 -8.62 19.54
C ALA A 148 8.25 -9.23 20.86
N TYR A 149 6.95 -9.19 21.15
CA TYR A 149 6.39 -9.54 22.45
C TYR A 149 5.65 -10.88 22.48
N ILE A 150 5.13 -11.36 21.36
CA ILE A 150 4.28 -12.56 21.34
C ILE A 150 4.96 -13.67 20.57
N SER A 151 4.98 -13.63 19.24
CA SER A 151 5.62 -14.63 18.40
C SER A 151 5.70 -14.15 16.95
N THR A 152 6.81 -14.46 16.29
CA THR A 152 6.97 -14.18 14.86
C THR A 152 5.98 -14.96 14.00
N GLN A 153 5.63 -16.19 14.41
CA GLN A 153 4.69 -17.04 13.67
C GLN A 153 3.24 -16.56 13.79
N LEU A 154 2.87 -15.97 14.93
CA LEU A 154 1.52 -15.48 15.19
C LEU A 154 1.30 -14.03 14.74
N SER A 155 2.35 -13.32 14.34
CA SER A 155 2.26 -11.91 14.01
C SER A 155 1.28 -11.62 12.87
N ASP A 156 1.26 -12.46 11.85
CA ASP A 156 0.33 -12.32 10.73
C ASP A 156 -1.12 -12.57 11.17
N ALA A 157 -1.36 -13.59 12.01
CA ALA A 157 -2.69 -13.84 12.58
C ALA A 157 -3.19 -12.68 13.43
N ILE A 158 -2.32 -12.04 14.21
CA ILE A 158 -2.66 -10.87 15.03
C ILE A 158 -3.02 -9.67 14.14
N VAL A 159 -2.26 -9.41 13.07
CA VAL A 159 -2.57 -8.35 12.11
C VAL A 159 -3.95 -8.55 11.49
N PHE A 160 -4.29 -9.78 11.08
CA PHE A 160 -5.61 -10.09 10.52
C PHE A 160 -6.71 -10.03 11.57
N ALA A 161 -6.45 -10.47 12.81
CA ALA A 161 -7.42 -10.37 13.91
C ALA A 161 -7.75 -8.89 14.22
N VAL A 162 -6.74 -8.01 14.25
CA VAL A 162 -6.95 -6.57 14.44
C VAL A 162 -7.77 -5.98 13.28
N LEU A 163 -7.52 -6.40 12.03
CA LEU A 163 -8.34 -5.99 10.90
C LEU A 163 -9.82 -6.37 11.13
N ILE A 164 -10.10 -7.61 11.50
CA ILE A 164 -11.46 -8.10 11.75
C ILE A 164 -12.13 -7.28 12.85
N ILE A 165 -11.44 -7.05 13.97
CA ILE A 165 -11.97 -6.27 15.09
C ILE A 165 -12.32 -4.84 14.63
N VAL A 166 -11.43 -4.19 13.88
CA VAL A 166 -11.68 -2.83 13.40
C VAL A 166 -12.86 -2.79 12.44
N LEU A 167 -13.00 -3.76 11.54
CA LEU A 167 -14.12 -3.82 10.61
C LEU A 167 -15.47 -4.10 11.33
N LEU A 168 -15.47 -4.86 12.43
CA LEU A 168 -16.66 -5.07 13.25
C LEU A 168 -17.11 -3.79 13.97
N VAL A 169 -16.15 -2.95 14.42
CA VAL A 169 -16.43 -1.71 15.13
C VAL A 169 -16.69 -0.55 14.14
N LYS A 170 -15.95 -0.51 13.04
CA LYS A 170 -16.00 0.56 12.04
C LYS A 170 -15.88 -0.02 10.63
N PRO A 171 -17.00 -0.44 10.02
CA PRO A 171 -17.01 -1.14 8.73
C PRO A 171 -16.42 -0.29 7.58
N ASP A 172 -16.47 1.04 7.69
CA ASP A 172 -15.89 1.95 6.69
C ASP A 172 -14.35 2.09 6.80
N GLY A 173 -13.70 1.43 7.77
CA GLY A 173 -12.29 1.62 8.09
C GLY A 173 -12.03 2.91 8.87
N LEU A 174 -10.75 3.22 9.14
CA LEU A 174 -10.37 4.37 10.00
C LEU A 174 -10.75 5.72 9.40
N LEU A 175 -10.49 5.94 8.13
CA LEU A 175 -10.71 7.19 7.38
C LEU A 175 -11.67 7.02 6.18
N GLY A 176 -12.39 5.93 6.11
CA GLY A 176 -13.40 5.70 5.08
C GLY A 176 -14.56 6.68 5.18
N LYS A 177 -15.13 7.02 4.03
CA LYS A 177 -16.37 7.82 3.97
C LYS A 177 -17.56 6.89 3.97
N HIS A 178 -18.50 7.11 4.86
CA HIS A 178 -19.78 6.43 4.85
C HIS A 178 -20.53 6.80 3.57
N VAL A 179 -20.68 5.85 2.66
CA VAL A 179 -21.54 6.00 1.49
C VAL A 179 -22.96 5.63 1.92
N SER A 180 -23.80 6.62 2.19
CA SER A 180 -25.22 6.37 2.39
C SER A 180 -25.82 5.96 1.04
N GLU A 181 -26.32 4.74 0.93
CA GLU A 181 -27.14 4.32 -0.20
C GLU A 181 -28.33 5.24 -0.31
N LYS A 182 -28.39 6.00 -1.38
CA LYS A 182 -29.63 6.71 -1.75
C LYS A 182 -30.55 5.65 -2.36
N VAL A 183 -31.53 5.22 -1.59
CA VAL A 183 -32.67 4.45 -2.06
C VAL A 183 -33.51 5.32 -2.97
#